data_5a822cfb2f5c8cebc417fc158da37160
#
_entry.id   5a822cfb2f5c8cebc417fc158da37160
#
_cell.length_a   1.000
_cell.length_b   1.000
_cell.length_c   1.000
_cell.angle_alpha   90.00
_cell.angle_beta   90.00
_cell.angle_gamma   90.00
#
_symmetry.space_group_name_H-M   'P 1'
#
loop_
_entity.id
_entity.type
_entity.pdbx_description
1 polymer ?
#
loop_
_entity_poly.entity_id
_entity_poly.type
_entity_poly.pdbx_seq_one_letter_code
_entity_poly.pdbx_strand_id
1 'polypeptide(L)'
;RKLNFFSISTVWEFIDSFNTNFNFGLTKTTKDYELWKGMFQDLELYTMKPLTYVNNSGVPLKKVIKKLNILPEETLVFIDDINLPLGNIRLKKNGSAGGHNGLKSIFNELQTQNIPRLRLGIGVKDIYNHDLISFVLGKFKKTEFNYVQEMIDDSINALNEMCENGIEKTMELTNRKKR
;
A
#
# COMPACT_ATOMS: atom_id res chain seq x y z
N ARG A 1 -1.05 -0.27 -19.75
CA ARG A 1 -0.79 0.43 -18.47
C ARG A 1 -0.17 -0.58 -17.51
N LYS A 2 0.94 -0.21 -16.87
CA LYS A 2 1.56 -1.01 -15.81
C LYS A 2 1.18 -0.37 -14.49
N LEU A 3 0.63 -1.12 -13.56
CA LEU A 3 0.41 -0.72 -12.18
C LEU A 3 1.28 -1.59 -11.29
N ASN A 4 1.94 -1.00 -10.32
CA ASN A 4 2.87 -1.74 -9.46
C ASN A 4 2.61 -1.37 -8.01
N PHE A 5 2.57 -2.37 -7.12
CA PHE A 5 2.18 -2.21 -5.73
C PHE A 5 3.39 -2.29 -4.82
N PHE A 6 3.48 -1.35 -3.90
CA PHE A 6 4.56 -1.27 -2.93
C PHE A 6 3.96 -1.05 -1.54
N SER A 7 4.39 -1.84 -0.59
CA SER A 7 3.88 -1.83 0.77
C SER A 7 4.91 -1.30 1.76
N ILE A 8 4.44 -0.62 2.77
CA ILE A 8 5.24 -0.13 3.89
C ILE A 8 4.56 -0.60 5.18
N SER A 9 5.29 -1.38 6.00
CA SER A 9 4.90 -1.79 7.36
C SER A 9 3.73 -2.80 7.46
N THR A 10 2.72 -2.60 8.28
CA THR A 10 1.61 -3.52 8.62
C THR A 10 0.82 -4.06 7.41
N VAL A 11 1.04 -3.50 6.25
CA VAL A 11 0.44 -3.88 4.98
C VAL A 11 1.07 -5.14 4.36
N TRP A 12 2.12 -5.69 4.99
CA TRP A 12 2.81 -6.89 4.47
C TRP A 12 1.88 -8.10 4.36
N GLU A 13 0.99 -8.28 5.35
CA GLU A 13 -0.01 -9.37 5.30
C GLU A 13 -0.93 -9.24 4.08
N PHE A 14 -1.33 -8.01 3.71
CA PHE A 14 -2.10 -7.77 2.49
C PHE A 14 -1.31 -8.19 1.24
N ILE A 15 -0.05 -7.76 1.10
CA ILE A 15 0.77 -8.09 -0.07
C ILE A 15 1.03 -9.60 -0.15
N ASP A 16 1.28 -10.27 0.96
CA ASP A 16 1.48 -11.73 0.99
C ASP A 16 0.21 -12.48 0.58
N SER A 17 -0.94 -12.07 1.12
CA SER A 17 -2.25 -12.60 0.73
C SER A 17 -2.55 -12.35 -0.75
N PHE A 18 -2.31 -11.14 -1.23
CA PHE A 18 -2.49 -10.77 -2.64
C PHE A 18 -1.62 -11.64 -3.55
N ASN A 19 -0.32 -11.73 -3.25
CA ASN A 19 0.62 -12.54 -4.03
C ASN A 19 0.19 -14.01 -4.08
N THR A 20 -0.27 -14.57 -2.96
CA THR A 20 -0.75 -15.95 -2.88
C THR A 20 -2.03 -16.15 -3.68
N ASN A 21 -3.03 -15.30 -3.50
CA ASN A 21 -4.34 -15.42 -4.13
C ASN A 21 -4.28 -15.25 -5.66
N PHE A 22 -3.35 -14.45 -6.15
CA PHE A 22 -3.18 -14.19 -7.59
C PHE A 22 -1.95 -14.87 -8.20
N ASN A 23 -1.32 -15.84 -7.50
CA ASN A 23 -0.20 -16.64 -7.96
C ASN A 23 1.00 -15.80 -8.47
N PHE A 24 1.34 -14.73 -7.74
CA PHE A 24 2.53 -13.95 -8.05
C PHE A 24 3.80 -14.72 -7.69
N GLY A 25 4.71 -14.83 -8.65
CA GLY A 25 6.01 -15.49 -8.45
C GLY A 25 7.06 -14.56 -7.86
N LEU A 26 7.79 -15.03 -6.85
CA LEU A 26 8.96 -14.32 -6.31
C LEU A 26 10.07 -14.27 -7.37
N THR A 27 10.43 -13.05 -7.80
CA THR A 27 11.44 -12.85 -8.86
C THR A 27 12.79 -12.42 -8.30
N LYS A 28 12.80 -11.81 -7.12
CA LYS A 28 14.04 -11.33 -6.50
C LYS A 28 13.89 -11.14 -5.00
N THR A 29 14.89 -11.62 -4.25
CA THR A 29 15.11 -11.31 -2.84
C THR A 29 16.49 -10.64 -2.70
N THR A 30 16.53 -9.55 -1.95
CA THR A 30 17.75 -8.84 -1.56
C THR A 30 17.69 -8.54 -0.06
N LYS A 31 18.75 -7.98 0.51
CA LYS A 31 18.70 -7.47 1.89
C LYS A 31 17.76 -6.28 2.08
N ASP A 32 17.41 -5.56 1.00
CA ASP A 32 16.65 -4.30 1.04
C ASP A 32 15.18 -4.50 0.65
N TYR A 33 14.85 -5.55 -0.15
CA TYR A 33 13.49 -5.79 -0.63
C TYR A 33 13.29 -7.19 -1.19
N GLU A 34 12.03 -7.60 -1.22
CA GLU A 34 11.52 -8.71 -2.02
C GLU A 34 10.64 -8.17 -3.15
N LEU A 35 10.70 -8.80 -4.31
CA LEU A 35 9.98 -8.42 -5.52
C LEU A 35 9.30 -9.64 -6.13
N TRP A 36 8.01 -9.53 -6.37
CA TRP A 36 7.21 -10.54 -7.07
C TRP A 36 6.67 -9.98 -8.39
N LYS A 37 6.29 -10.89 -9.27
CA LYS A 37 5.71 -10.58 -10.57
C LYS A 37 4.56 -11.53 -10.84
N GLY A 38 3.48 -11.03 -11.41
CA GLY A 38 2.33 -11.83 -11.80
C GLY A 38 1.42 -11.10 -12.77
N MET A 39 0.33 -11.77 -13.13
CA MET A 39 -0.73 -11.22 -13.95
C MET A 39 -1.94 -10.89 -13.06
N PHE A 40 -2.53 -9.72 -13.26
CA PHE A 40 -3.75 -9.30 -12.61
C PHE A 40 -4.62 -8.57 -13.65
N GLN A 41 -5.79 -9.11 -13.96
CA GLN A 41 -6.68 -8.56 -15.01
C GLN A 41 -5.94 -8.25 -16.33
N ASP A 42 -5.25 -9.23 -16.90
CA ASP A 42 -4.48 -9.11 -18.16
C ASP A 42 -3.34 -8.08 -18.13
N LEU A 43 -3.04 -7.50 -16.95
CA LEU A 43 -1.91 -6.59 -16.75
C LEU A 43 -0.76 -7.31 -16.06
N GLU A 44 0.44 -7.12 -16.57
CA GLU A 44 1.66 -7.53 -15.87
C GLU A 44 1.93 -6.56 -14.71
N LEU A 45 1.94 -7.08 -13.50
CA LEU A 45 2.18 -6.30 -12.29
C LEU A 45 3.40 -6.79 -11.51
N TYR A 46 3.98 -5.86 -10.77
CA TYR A 46 4.99 -6.13 -9.76
C TYR A 46 4.48 -5.73 -8.39
N THR A 47 4.73 -6.59 -7.39
CA THR A 47 4.56 -6.24 -5.98
C THR A 47 5.91 -6.22 -5.30
N MET A 48 6.13 -5.28 -4.37
CA MET A 48 7.39 -5.15 -3.65
C MET A 48 7.14 -4.98 -2.15
N LYS A 49 7.89 -5.74 -1.34
CA LYS A 49 7.99 -5.55 0.10
C LYS A 49 9.37 -4.96 0.41
N PRO A 50 9.47 -3.71 0.91
CA PRO A 50 10.73 -3.21 1.45
C PRO A 50 11.07 -3.96 2.74
N LEU A 51 12.33 -4.36 2.89
CA LEU A 51 12.89 -5.01 4.09
C LEU A 51 13.73 -4.02 4.92
N THR A 52 13.80 -2.77 4.50
CA THR A 52 14.44 -1.68 5.22
C THR A 52 13.51 -1.14 6.30
N TYR A 53 14.05 -0.33 7.24
CA TYR A 53 13.22 0.45 8.14
C TYR A 53 12.26 1.36 7.35
N VAL A 54 11.08 1.62 7.89
CA VAL A 54 10.00 2.41 7.24
C VAL A 54 10.50 3.77 6.74
N ASN A 55 11.33 4.46 7.52
CA ASN A 55 11.90 5.75 7.15
C ASN A 55 12.96 5.67 6.02
N ASN A 56 13.27 4.49 5.52
CA ASN A 56 14.21 4.26 4.41
C ASN A 56 13.56 3.51 3.23
N SER A 57 12.24 3.41 3.17
CA SER A 57 11.51 2.65 2.14
C SER A 57 11.66 3.22 0.72
N GLY A 58 11.98 4.50 0.59
CA GLY A 58 12.19 5.15 -0.72
C GLY A 58 13.40 4.63 -1.47
N VAL A 59 14.48 4.25 -0.76
CA VAL A 59 15.72 3.78 -1.39
C VAL A 59 15.51 2.50 -2.22
N PRO A 60 14.95 1.40 -1.67
CA PRO A 60 14.68 0.21 -2.47
C PRO A 60 13.64 0.46 -3.56
N LEU A 61 12.61 1.28 -3.30
CA LEU A 61 11.60 1.62 -4.30
C LEU A 61 12.24 2.30 -5.52
N LYS A 62 13.06 3.34 -5.31
CA LYS A 62 13.79 4.03 -6.39
C LYS A 62 14.63 3.07 -7.23
N LYS A 63 15.34 2.12 -6.58
CA LYS A 63 16.13 1.10 -7.30
C LYS A 63 15.26 0.23 -8.20
N VAL A 64 14.08 -0.20 -7.70
CA VAL A 64 13.18 -1.10 -8.43
C VAL A 64 12.52 -0.38 -9.59
N ILE A 65 11.89 0.79 -9.38
CA ILE A 65 11.21 1.51 -10.46
C ILE A 65 12.17 1.94 -11.56
N LYS A 66 13.39 2.39 -11.20
CA LYS A 66 14.44 2.70 -12.18
C LYS A 66 14.83 1.47 -13.00
N LYS A 67 15.03 0.31 -12.34
CA LYS A 67 15.40 -0.95 -13.02
C LYS A 67 14.31 -1.45 -13.96
N LEU A 68 13.04 -1.30 -13.58
CA LEU A 68 11.89 -1.77 -14.35
C LEU A 68 11.35 -0.72 -15.33
N ASN A 69 11.95 0.48 -15.36
CA ASN A 69 11.50 1.63 -16.15
C ASN A 69 10.02 1.96 -15.89
N ILE A 70 9.66 2.05 -14.60
CA ILE A 70 8.32 2.39 -14.11
C ILE A 70 8.33 3.85 -13.68
N LEU A 71 7.29 4.59 -14.02
CA LEU A 71 7.12 5.97 -13.56
C LEU A 71 6.55 6.02 -12.13
N PRO A 72 6.87 7.06 -11.34
CA PRO A 72 6.31 7.22 -9.99
C PRO A 72 4.78 7.20 -9.97
N GLU A 73 4.11 7.80 -10.94
CA GLU A 73 2.64 7.81 -11.09
C GLU A 73 2.04 6.46 -11.50
N GLU A 74 2.84 5.51 -11.98
CA GLU A 74 2.44 4.13 -12.26
C GLU A 74 2.63 3.21 -11.05
N THR A 75 3.02 3.80 -9.90
CA THR A 75 3.31 3.08 -8.66
C THR A 75 2.20 3.36 -7.64
N LEU A 76 1.53 2.32 -7.16
CA LEU A 76 0.58 2.44 -6.05
C LEU A 76 1.25 2.01 -4.74
N VAL A 77 1.33 2.92 -3.78
CA VAL A 77 1.91 2.67 -2.46
C VAL A 77 0.80 2.36 -1.45
N PHE A 78 0.89 1.22 -0.79
CA PHE A 78 0.01 0.87 0.34
C PHE A 78 0.64 1.38 1.63
N ILE A 79 -0.16 2.04 2.46
CA ILE A 79 0.27 2.56 3.77
C ILE A 79 -0.80 2.33 4.83
N ASP A 80 -0.38 2.07 6.04
CA ASP A 80 -1.23 2.12 7.23
C ASP A 80 -1.55 3.58 7.60
N ASP A 81 -2.74 3.78 8.17
CA ASP A 81 -3.21 5.12 8.54
C ASP A 81 -4.01 5.09 9.83
N ILE A 82 -3.40 5.62 10.89
CA ILE A 82 -4.01 5.74 12.22
C ILE A 82 -5.17 6.74 12.29
N ASN A 83 -5.25 7.68 11.35
CA ASN A 83 -6.31 8.69 11.29
C ASN A 83 -7.54 8.20 10.49
N LEU A 84 -7.46 7.01 9.93
CA LEU A 84 -8.55 6.36 9.23
C LEU A 84 -9.06 5.19 10.09
N PRO A 85 -10.37 5.09 10.39
CA PRO A 85 -10.89 4.00 11.20
C PRO A 85 -10.52 2.63 10.64
N LEU A 86 -10.31 1.65 11.52
CA LEU A 86 -10.01 0.27 11.16
C LEU A 86 -11.07 -0.28 10.17
N GLY A 87 -10.60 -0.94 9.12
CA GLY A 87 -11.44 -1.50 8.08
C GLY A 87 -11.78 -0.54 6.93
N ASN A 88 -11.48 0.75 7.06
CA ASN A 88 -11.69 1.70 5.97
C ASN A 88 -10.46 1.84 5.09
N ILE A 89 -10.69 2.10 3.80
CA ILE A 89 -9.63 2.44 2.86
C ILE A 89 -9.82 3.82 2.27
N ARG A 90 -8.72 4.44 1.81
CA ARG A 90 -8.77 5.73 1.13
C ARG A 90 -7.71 5.83 0.04
N LEU A 91 -8.14 5.99 -1.20
CA LEU A 91 -7.25 6.17 -2.34
C LEU A 91 -6.96 7.66 -2.56
N LYS A 92 -5.68 7.98 -2.78
CA LYS A 92 -5.23 9.33 -3.18
C LYS A 92 -4.24 9.24 -4.32
N LYS A 93 -4.37 10.12 -5.31
CA LYS A 93 -3.45 10.22 -6.44
C LYS A 93 -2.15 10.92 -6.06
N ASN A 94 -2.22 11.99 -5.26
CA ASN A 94 -1.09 12.81 -4.86
C ASN A 94 -1.33 13.50 -3.49
N GLY A 95 -0.40 14.35 -3.03
CA GLY A 95 -0.49 15.17 -1.82
C GLY A 95 0.56 14.80 -0.78
N SER A 96 0.56 15.50 0.36
CA SER A 96 1.56 15.38 1.42
C SER A 96 1.65 13.98 2.05
N ALA A 97 2.74 13.74 2.75
CA ALA A 97 2.96 12.47 3.47
C ALA A 97 2.09 12.30 4.73
N GLY A 98 1.42 13.37 5.21
CA GLY A 98 0.53 13.29 6.37
C GLY A 98 1.20 12.76 7.65
N GLY A 99 2.50 13.01 7.83
CA GLY A 99 3.28 12.48 8.96
C GLY A 99 3.89 11.10 8.72
N HIS A 100 3.46 10.33 7.71
CA HIS A 100 3.93 8.97 7.47
C HIS A 100 5.39 8.94 6.99
N ASN A 101 6.30 8.39 7.80
CA ASN A 101 7.75 8.42 7.54
C ASN A 101 8.16 7.65 6.27
N GLY A 102 7.48 6.57 5.94
CA GLY A 102 7.73 5.84 4.69
C GLY A 102 7.40 6.67 3.46
N LEU A 103 6.27 7.39 3.44
CA LEU A 103 5.95 8.32 2.35
C LEU A 103 6.94 9.48 2.25
N LYS A 104 7.40 10.03 3.39
CA LYS A 104 8.45 11.06 3.37
C LYS A 104 9.71 10.55 2.71
N SER A 105 10.14 9.33 3.05
CA SER A 105 11.30 8.67 2.43
C SER A 105 11.11 8.50 0.93
N ILE A 106 9.94 8.03 0.49
CA ILE A 106 9.63 7.84 -0.93
C ILE A 106 9.67 9.18 -1.67
N PHE A 107 9.02 10.22 -1.14
CA PHE A 107 8.99 11.54 -1.78
C PHE A 107 10.39 12.16 -1.89
N ASN A 108 11.21 12.00 -0.86
CA ASN A 108 12.59 12.48 -0.88
C ASN A 108 13.44 11.76 -1.93
N GLU A 109 13.31 10.44 -2.04
CA GLU A 109 14.09 9.65 -3.00
C GLU A 109 13.64 9.85 -4.44
N LEU A 110 12.33 9.96 -4.68
CA LEU A 110 11.76 10.12 -6.02
C LEU A 110 11.59 11.58 -6.44
N GLN A 111 11.83 12.53 -5.53
CA GLN A 111 11.71 13.98 -5.76
C GLN A 111 10.33 14.39 -6.33
N THR A 112 9.27 13.68 -5.91
CA THR A 112 7.89 13.95 -6.33
C THR A 112 6.90 13.53 -5.25
N GLN A 113 5.76 14.23 -5.18
CA GLN A 113 4.59 13.85 -4.38
C GLN A 113 3.45 13.29 -5.25
N ASN A 114 3.66 13.19 -6.56
CA ASN A 114 2.69 12.61 -7.51
C ASN A 114 2.81 11.08 -7.52
N ILE A 115 2.50 10.47 -6.37
CA ILE A 115 2.59 9.03 -6.15
C ILE A 115 1.24 8.56 -5.62
N PRO A 116 0.52 7.74 -6.39
CA PRO A 116 -0.71 7.10 -5.94
C PRO A 116 -0.50 6.27 -4.66
N ARG A 117 -1.44 6.40 -3.72
CA ARG A 117 -1.40 5.61 -2.49
C ARG A 117 -2.78 5.18 -2.03
N LEU A 118 -2.87 3.95 -1.58
CA LEU A 118 -4.02 3.41 -0.88
C LEU A 118 -3.70 3.40 0.63
N ARG A 119 -4.47 4.16 1.39
CA ARG A 119 -4.36 4.27 2.85
C ARG A 119 -5.28 3.23 3.46
N LEU A 120 -4.73 2.37 4.30
CA LEU A 120 -5.44 1.32 5.02
C LEU A 120 -5.66 1.76 6.46
N GLY A 121 -6.90 1.89 6.87
CA GLY A 121 -7.26 2.36 8.20
C GLY A 121 -6.93 1.32 9.27
N ILE A 122 -6.12 1.73 10.23
CA ILE A 122 -5.80 0.94 11.43
C ILE A 122 -6.20 1.67 12.71
N GLY A 123 -6.82 2.87 12.60
CA GLY A 123 -7.20 3.69 13.74
C GLY A 123 -8.31 3.06 14.59
N VAL A 124 -8.12 3.10 15.92
CA VAL A 124 -9.13 2.70 16.91
C VAL A 124 -9.53 3.92 17.75
N LYS A 125 -10.72 3.85 18.40
CA LYS A 125 -11.31 4.99 19.12
C LYS A 125 -10.42 5.57 20.22
N ASP A 126 -9.59 4.76 20.86
CA ASP A 126 -8.77 5.16 22.01
C ASP A 126 -7.27 5.21 21.71
N ILE A 127 -6.91 5.54 20.46
CA ILE A 127 -5.51 5.52 20.00
C ILE A 127 -4.57 6.44 20.81
N TYR A 128 -5.11 7.51 21.41
CA TYR A 128 -4.33 8.46 22.21
C TYR A 128 -3.79 7.89 23.53
N ASN A 129 -4.29 6.74 23.98
CA ASN A 129 -3.86 6.05 25.18
C ASN A 129 -2.79 4.97 24.91
N HIS A 130 -2.37 4.80 23.66
CA HIS A 130 -1.39 3.80 23.26
C HIS A 130 -0.10 4.46 22.74
N ASP A 131 1.03 3.79 22.98
CA ASP A 131 2.26 4.10 22.24
C ASP A 131 2.00 3.81 20.74
N LEU A 132 1.96 4.87 19.95
CA LEU A 132 1.64 4.82 18.52
C LEU A 132 2.56 3.88 17.75
N ILE A 133 3.84 3.80 18.14
CA ILE A 133 4.82 2.94 17.46
C ILE A 133 4.50 1.48 17.73
N SER A 134 4.28 1.12 18.99
CA SER A 134 3.90 -0.24 19.38
C SER A 134 2.55 -0.65 18.80
N PHE A 135 1.62 0.30 18.66
CA PHE A 135 0.32 0.06 18.02
C PHE A 135 0.44 -0.28 16.53
N VAL A 136 1.17 0.54 15.78
CA VAL A 136 1.37 0.34 14.32
C VAL A 136 2.15 -0.95 14.02
N LEU A 137 3.05 -1.37 14.90
CA LEU A 137 3.83 -2.60 14.76
C LEU A 137 3.16 -3.83 15.40
N GLY A 138 2.00 -3.64 16.05
CA GLY A 138 1.25 -4.69 16.73
C GLY A 138 0.52 -5.63 15.79
N LYS A 139 0.05 -6.78 16.35
CA LYS A 139 -0.82 -7.72 15.63
C LYS A 139 -2.28 -7.37 15.89
N PHE A 140 -3.14 -7.56 14.88
CA PHE A 140 -4.58 -7.43 15.04
C PHE A 140 -5.14 -8.43 16.05
N LYS A 141 -6.12 -7.98 16.83
CA LYS A 141 -6.88 -8.85 17.75
C LYS A 141 -7.84 -9.73 16.94
N LYS A 142 -8.22 -10.88 17.47
CA LYS A 142 -9.19 -11.77 16.82
C LYS A 142 -10.52 -11.06 16.49
N THR A 143 -10.94 -10.12 17.32
CA THR A 143 -12.16 -9.30 17.13
C THR A 143 -12.05 -8.31 15.97
N GLU A 144 -10.84 -8.04 15.49
CA GLU A 144 -10.55 -7.09 14.40
C GLU A 144 -10.43 -7.77 13.03
N PHE A 145 -10.30 -9.10 13.00
CA PHE A 145 -10.05 -9.86 11.76
C PHE A 145 -11.12 -9.64 10.68
N ASN A 146 -12.41 -9.52 11.04
CA ASN A 146 -13.44 -9.24 10.07
C ASN A 146 -13.25 -7.89 9.38
N TYR A 147 -12.88 -6.85 10.14
CA TYR A 147 -12.60 -5.52 9.57
C TYR A 147 -11.36 -5.54 8.67
N VAL A 148 -10.34 -6.31 9.04
CA VAL A 148 -9.13 -6.48 8.22
C VAL A 148 -9.46 -7.23 6.94
N GLN A 149 -10.29 -8.28 7.00
CA GLN A 149 -10.71 -9.02 5.81
C GLN A 149 -11.53 -8.14 4.85
N GLU A 150 -12.51 -7.38 5.37
CA GLU A 150 -13.27 -6.42 4.57
C GLU A 150 -12.37 -5.37 3.92
N MET A 151 -11.35 -4.89 4.63
CA MET A 151 -10.38 -3.93 4.11
C MET A 151 -9.53 -4.52 2.98
N ILE A 152 -9.16 -5.80 3.09
CA ILE A 152 -8.45 -6.53 2.03
C ILE A 152 -9.35 -6.65 0.79
N ASP A 153 -10.60 -7.08 0.96
CA ASP A 153 -11.56 -7.25 -0.13
C ASP A 153 -11.86 -5.91 -0.82
N ASP A 154 -12.09 -4.85 -0.05
CA ASP A 154 -12.28 -3.50 -0.57
C ASP A 154 -11.03 -3.00 -1.34
N SER A 155 -9.83 -3.35 -0.87
CA SER A 155 -8.58 -2.99 -1.55
C SER A 155 -8.44 -3.72 -2.89
N ILE A 156 -8.79 -5.01 -2.94
CA ILE A 156 -8.80 -5.79 -4.20
C ILE A 156 -9.84 -5.20 -5.17
N ASN A 157 -11.04 -4.86 -4.69
CA ASN A 157 -12.07 -4.21 -5.50
C ASN A 157 -11.60 -2.86 -6.05
N ALA A 158 -10.90 -2.05 -5.22
CA ALA A 158 -10.32 -0.79 -5.67
C ALA A 158 -9.23 -1.00 -6.73
N LEU A 159 -8.44 -2.07 -6.64
CA LEU A 159 -7.45 -2.42 -7.66
C LEU A 159 -8.12 -2.84 -8.97
N ASN A 160 -9.17 -3.66 -8.92
CA ASN A 160 -9.96 -4.05 -10.08
C ASN A 160 -10.51 -2.81 -10.79
N GLU A 161 -11.20 -1.94 -10.04
CA GLU A 161 -11.76 -0.69 -10.56
C GLU A 161 -10.67 0.22 -11.18
N MET A 162 -9.49 0.27 -10.55
CA MET A 162 -8.40 1.11 -11.04
C MET A 162 -7.81 0.57 -12.35
N CYS A 163 -7.77 -0.74 -12.55
CA CYS A 163 -7.35 -1.37 -13.80
C CYS A 163 -8.35 -1.07 -14.92
N GLU A 164 -9.64 -1.11 -14.64
CA GLU A 164 -10.72 -0.94 -15.61
C GLU A 164 -10.98 0.53 -15.95
N ASN A 165 -11.11 1.37 -14.95
CA ASN A 165 -11.66 2.72 -15.07
C ASN A 165 -10.68 3.86 -14.70
N GLY A 166 -9.50 3.50 -14.22
CA GLY A 166 -8.45 4.45 -13.83
C GLY A 166 -8.65 5.06 -12.44
N ILE A 167 -7.63 5.79 -11.98
CA ILE A 167 -7.52 6.22 -10.58
C ILE A 167 -8.58 7.24 -10.18
N GLU A 168 -8.97 8.16 -11.04
CA GLU A 168 -9.94 9.21 -10.75
C GLU A 168 -11.32 8.62 -10.41
N LYS A 169 -11.79 7.68 -11.22
CA LYS A 169 -13.06 7.00 -11.01
C LYS A 169 -13.03 6.13 -9.75
N THR A 170 -11.95 5.41 -9.57
CA THR A 170 -11.74 4.59 -8.36
C THR A 170 -11.75 5.45 -7.09
N MET A 171 -11.12 6.64 -7.11
CA MET A 171 -11.15 7.57 -5.98
C MET A 171 -12.57 8.02 -5.63
N GLU A 172 -13.41 8.30 -6.62
CA GLU A 172 -14.83 8.66 -6.39
C GLU A 172 -15.58 7.54 -5.66
N LEU A 173 -15.40 6.29 -6.09
CA LEU A 173 -16.10 5.14 -5.54
C LEU A 173 -15.56 4.75 -4.16
N THR A 174 -14.23 4.60 -4.06
CA THR A 174 -13.55 4.13 -2.85
C THR A 174 -13.64 5.13 -1.69
N ASN A 175 -13.58 6.45 -1.99
CA ASN A 175 -13.56 7.47 -0.95
C ASN A 175 -14.96 7.93 -0.50
N ARG A 176 -16.05 7.42 -1.11
CA ARG A 176 -17.40 7.65 -0.59
C ARG A 176 -17.45 7.04 0.81
N LYS A 177 -17.72 7.89 1.82
CA LYS A 177 -17.79 7.47 3.23
C LYS A 177 -18.72 6.27 3.34
N LYS A 178 -18.19 5.14 3.83
CA LYS A 178 -19.04 4.13 4.50
C LYS A 178 -19.64 4.85 5.72
N ARG A 179 -20.95 5.07 5.70
CA ARG A 179 -21.71 5.56 6.86
C ARG A 179 -21.87 4.46 7.88
#